data_470a2b1d3619e7f1d5759e18c627b4f5
#
_entry.id   470a2b1d3619e7f1d5759e18c627b4f5
#
_cell.length_a   1.000
_cell.length_b   1.000
_cell.length_c   1.000
_cell.angle_alpha   90.00
_cell.angle_beta   90.00
_cell.angle_gamma   90.00
#
_symmetry.space_group_name_H-M   'P 1'
#
loop_
_entity.id
_entity.type
_entity.pdbx_description
1 polymer ?
#
loop_
_entity_poly.entity_id
_entity_poly.type
_entity_poly.pdbx_seq_one_letter_code
_entity_poly.pdbx_strand_id
1 'polypeptide(L)'
;MQKITIERTTAPKAKPTDETKLGFGKIFTDHMFIMNYDEGEGWHNPRIVPYAPIALDPAAMCLHYGQADFEGLKAYRRADGSIGLFRPDQNMARLNVSNDRLCIPKIDEAFGVEAIKTLVEVDKDWVPHSEGTSLYIRPYIFAIDPMVGVHPAKHLLFVIILSPVGAYYDNGLAPVKIYVEEHYVRAVTGGTGFTKAAANYAISMKAQEVAEEQGYAQVLWLDGVHRKYIDEVGAMNVFFVVDGEVITPSLDRGCILGGITRKSCIELLRHMGYKVTERDIEIGELVKAYDEGKFDEAFGSGTAAVISPIGELKYGDKHMVINDGKIGPISQKLYDTLTGIQWDCPTSSAGPSRSTDGEALF
;
A
#
# COMPACT_ATOMS: atom_id res chain seq x y z
N MET A 1 -10.35 -22.46 14.30
CA MET A 1 -9.95 -22.03 12.94
C MET A 1 -10.15 -23.17 11.97
N GLN A 2 -10.58 -22.89 10.75
CA GLN A 2 -10.68 -23.89 9.68
C GLN A 2 -9.27 -24.36 9.29
N LYS A 3 -9.13 -25.65 8.95
CA LYS A 3 -7.83 -26.21 8.54
C LYS A 3 -7.57 -25.86 7.07
N ILE A 4 -6.42 -25.23 6.78
CA ILE A 4 -5.96 -24.95 5.43
C ILE A 4 -5.43 -26.25 4.80
N THR A 5 -5.97 -26.68 3.67
CA THR A 5 -5.43 -27.80 2.90
C THR A 5 -4.30 -27.30 1.99
N ILE A 6 -3.27 -28.12 1.79
CA ILE A 6 -2.10 -27.74 0.99
C ILE A 6 -1.87 -28.77 -0.10
N GLU A 7 -1.98 -28.34 -1.34
CA GLU A 7 -1.60 -29.08 -2.54
C GLU A 7 -0.35 -28.46 -3.14
N ARG A 8 0.78 -29.15 -3.05
CA ARG A 8 2.04 -28.64 -3.59
C ARG A 8 2.15 -28.90 -5.09
N THR A 9 2.72 -27.93 -5.81
CA THR A 9 3.01 -28.12 -7.24
C THR A 9 4.02 -29.27 -7.45
N THR A 10 3.80 -30.04 -8.48
CA THR A 10 4.75 -31.05 -8.97
C THR A 10 5.72 -30.51 -10.03
N ALA A 11 5.50 -29.26 -10.47
CA ALA A 11 6.31 -28.58 -11.49
C ALA A 11 6.68 -27.16 -11.01
N PRO A 12 7.61 -27.03 -10.04
CA PRO A 12 8.01 -25.72 -9.51
C PRO A 12 8.67 -24.87 -10.59
N LYS A 13 8.38 -23.58 -10.59
CA LYS A 13 8.96 -22.61 -11.52
C LYS A 13 10.45 -22.36 -11.21
N ALA A 14 11.22 -22.02 -12.24
CA ALA A 14 12.58 -21.50 -12.04
C ALA A 14 12.51 -20.17 -11.29
N LYS A 15 13.25 -20.06 -10.19
CA LYS A 15 13.36 -18.82 -9.43
C LYS A 15 14.29 -17.82 -10.13
N PRO A 16 14.04 -16.52 -10.01
CA PRO A 16 14.95 -15.49 -10.53
C PRO A 16 16.35 -15.65 -9.91
N THR A 17 17.37 -15.68 -10.75
CA THR A 17 18.79 -15.74 -10.32
C THR A 17 19.40 -14.34 -10.17
N ASP A 18 18.81 -13.34 -10.79
CA ASP A 18 19.24 -11.93 -10.72
C ASP A 18 18.13 -11.12 -10.04
N GLU A 19 18.27 -10.92 -8.74
CA GLU A 19 17.27 -10.19 -7.93
C GLU A 19 17.26 -8.68 -8.21
N THR A 20 18.26 -8.14 -8.94
CA THR A 20 18.26 -6.73 -9.36
C THR A 20 17.24 -6.44 -10.46
N LYS A 21 16.73 -7.48 -11.13
CA LYS A 21 15.78 -7.40 -12.26
C LYS A 21 14.36 -7.85 -11.91
N LEU A 22 14.04 -8.00 -10.65
CA LEU A 22 12.71 -8.48 -10.24
C LEU A 22 11.59 -7.56 -10.72
N GLY A 23 11.82 -6.23 -10.74
CA GLY A 23 10.76 -5.26 -10.99
C GLY A 23 9.67 -5.32 -9.93
N PHE A 24 8.44 -4.92 -10.26
CA PHE A 24 7.33 -4.94 -9.32
C PHE A 24 6.13 -5.68 -9.91
N GLY A 25 5.69 -6.79 -9.25
CA GLY A 25 4.44 -7.49 -9.56
C GLY A 25 4.38 -8.23 -10.91
N LYS A 26 5.52 -8.58 -11.51
CA LYS A 26 5.61 -9.26 -12.82
C LYS A 26 5.86 -10.77 -12.69
N ILE A 27 6.42 -11.22 -11.58
CA ILE A 27 6.80 -12.61 -11.32
C ILE A 27 5.92 -13.11 -10.16
N PHE A 28 5.34 -14.30 -10.29
CA PHE A 28 4.51 -14.90 -9.25
C PHE A 28 5.08 -16.24 -8.80
N THR A 29 4.91 -16.53 -7.49
CA THR A 29 5.42 -17.74 -6.86
C THR A 29 4.70 -19.02 -7.35
N ASP A 30 5.05 -20.14 -6.76
CA ASP A 30 4.53 -21.46 -7.18
C ASP A 30 3.09 -21.72 -6.74
N HIS A 31 2.63 -21.08 -5.67
CA HIS A 31 1.33 -21.35 -5.08
C HIS A 31 0.51 -20.08 -4.86
N MET A 32 -0.80 -20.28 -4.66
CA MET A 32 -1.76 -19.25 -4.24
C MET A 32 -2.69 -19.81 -3.19
N PHE A 33 -3.20 -18.96 -2.30
CA PHE A 33 -4.28 -19.32 -1.38
C PHE A 33 -5.62 -18.94 -1.98
N ILE A 34 -6.63 -19.80 -1.78
CA ILE A 34 -8.02 -19.55 -2.19
C ILE A 34 -8.95 -20.00 -1.07
N MET A 35 -9.98 -19.19 -0.80
CA MET A 35 -11.10 -19.53 0.08
C MET A 35 -12.40 -19.04 -0.57
N ASN A 36 -13.45 -19.83 -0.49
CA ASN A 36 -14.76 -19.51 -1.02
C ASN A 36 -15.66 -18.87 0.03
N TYR A 37 -16.58 -18.03 -0.42
CA TYR A 37 -17.74 -17.62 0.35
C TYR A 37 -18.99 -17.95 -0.43
N ASP A 38 -19.94 -18.61 0.24
CA ASP A 38 -21.29 -18.85 -0.27
C ASP A 38 -22.32 -18.41 0.76
N GLU A 39 -23.37 -17.69 0.32
CA GLU A 39 -24.44 -17.23 1.20
C GLU A 39 -25.09 -18.41 1.92
N GLY A 40 -25.17 -18.37 3.24
CA GLY A 40 -25.70 -19.44 4.09
C GLY A 40 -24.65 -20.42 4.62
N GLU A 41 -23.50 -20.58 3.96
CA GLU A 41 -22.38 -21.39 4.44
C GLU A 41 -21.27 -20.52 5.08
N GLY A 42 -21.09 -19.29 4.58
CA GLY A 42 -20.03 -18.38 4.99
C GLY A 42 -18.71 -18.67 4.28
N TRP A 43 -17.61 -18.21 4.85
CA TRP A 43 -16.26 -18.47 4.35
C TRP A 43 -15.87 -19.94 4.61
N HIS A 44 -15.49 -20.67 3.56
CA HIS A 44 -15.21 -22.11 3.63
C HIS A 44 -14.15 -22.56 2.62
N ASN A 45 -13.72 -23.83 2.75
CA ASN A 45 -12.77 -24.49 1.86
C ASN A 45 -11.45 -23.72 1.66
N PRO A 46 -10.76 -23.30 2.74
CA PRO A 46 -9.46 -22.64 2.64
C PRO A 46 -8.39 -23.64 2.15
N ARG A 47 -7.68 -23.25 1.07
CA ARG A 47 -6.68 -24.11 0.45
C ARG A 47 -5.53 -23.32 -0.16
N ILE A 48 -4.36 -23.92 -0.14
CA ILE A 48 -3.19 -23.49 -0.92
C ILE A 48 -3.03 -24.48 -2.07
N VAL A 49 -3.01 -23.95 -3.28
CA VAL A 49 -2.95 -24.74 -4.52
C VAL A 49 -1.88 -24.18 -5.46
N PRO A 50 -1.43 -24.95 -6.48
CA PRO A 50 -0.54 -24.40 -7.50
C PRO A 50 -1.10 -23.12 -8.14
N TYR A 51 -0.24 -22.12 -8.36
CA TYR A 51 -0.61 -20.87 -9.02
C TYR A 51 -1.06 -21.15 -10.46
N ALA A 52 -2.32 -20.85 -10.76
CA ALA A 52 -2.94 -21.07 -12.05
C ALA A 52 -4.00 -20.00 -12.35
N PRO A 53 -4.44 -19.84 -13.62
CA PRO A 53 -5.58 -19.02 -13.97
C PRO A 53 -6.84 -19.45 -13.19
N ILE A 54 -7.62 -18.47 -12.74
CA ILE A 54 -8.94 -18.70 -12.12
C ILE A 54 -9.99 -18.62 -13.23
N ALA A 55 -10.73 -19.70 -13.45
CA ALA A 55 -11.85 -19.69 -14.39
C ALA A 55 -13.05 -18.97 -13.77
N LEU A 56 -13.60 -17.99 -14.49
CA LEU A 56 -14.78 -17.23 -14.11
C LEU A 56 -15.86 -17.35 -15.18
N ASP A 57 -17.13 -17.33 -14.74
CA ASP A 57 -18.24 -17.14 -15.66
C ASP A 57 -18.11 -15.77 -16.33
N PRO A 58 -18.40 -15.63 -17.65
CA PRO A 58 -18.36 -14.32 -18.31
C PRO A 58 -19.26 -13.26 -17.68
N ALA A 59 -20.32 -13.66 -16.97
CA ALA A 59 -21.24 -12.79 -16.24
C ALA A 59 -20.79 -12.53 -14.79
N ALA A 60 -19.61 -12.99 -14.36
CA ALA A 60 -19.14 -12.75 -13.00
C ALA A 60 -19.12 -11.24 -12.66
N MET A 61 -19.79 -10.86 -11.57
CA MET A 61 -20.06 -9.46 -11.23
C MET A 61 -18.80 -8.59 -11.10
N CYS A 62 -17.68 -9.15 -10.66
CA CYS A 62 -16.43 -8.39 -10.57
C CYS A 62 -15.95 -7.86 -11.93
N LEU A 63 -16.29 -8.52 -13.04
CA LEU A 63 -15.85 -8.16 -14.39
C LEU A 63 -16.55 -6.90 -14.94
N HIS A 64 -17.75 -6.57 -14.44
CA HIS A 64 -18.55 -5.46 -14.98
C HIS A 64 -19.16 -4.53 -13.93
N TYR A 65 -19.22 -4.92 -12.63
CA TYR A 65 -19.61 -4.04 -11.53
C TYR A 65 -18.47 -3.70 -10.57
N GLY A 66 -17.34 -4.41 -10.69
CA GLY A 66 -16.12 -4.07 -9.95
C GLY A 66 -16.22 -4.25 -8.42
N GLN A 67 -17.13 -5.12 -7.91
CA GLN A 67 -17.17 -5.43 -6.48
C GLN A 67 -15.94 -6.29 -6.12
N ALA A 68 -14.86 -5.58 -5.78
CA ALA A 68 -13.59 -6.17 -5.41
C ALA A 68 -12.80 -5.20 -4.53
N ASP A 69 -12.03 -5.74 -3.61
CA ASP A 69 -11.04 -5.03 -2.83
C ASP A 69 -9.73 -5.83 -2.71
N PHE A 70 -8.71 -5.19 -2.17
CA PHE A 70 -7.42 -5.85 -2.02
C PHE A 70 -6.59 -5.24 -0.90
N GLU A 71 -5.55 -5.97 -0.52
CA GLU A 71 -4.52 -5.51 0.38
C GLU A 71 -3.13 -5.64 -0.26
N GLY A 72 -2.13 -5.06 0.39
CA GLY A 72 -0.75 -5.18 -0.01
C GLY A 72 0.15 -5.04 1.20
N LEU A 73 0.96 -6.08 1.43
CA LEU A 73 1.99 -6.11 2.46
C LEU A 73 3.20 -6.87 1.93
N LYS A 74 4.26 -6.94 2.73
CA LYS A 74 5.52 -7.54 2.31
C LYS A 74 6.04 -8.51 3.36
N ALA A 75 6.71 -9.58 2.91
CA ALA A 75 7.56 -10.42 3.73
C ALA A 75 9.03 -10.10 3.41
N TYR A 76 9.84 -10.05 4.45
CA TYR A 76 11.25 -9.67 4.37
C TYR A 76 12.12 -10.81 4.90
N ARG A 77 13.23 -11.10 4.20
CA ARG A 77 14.25 -12.00 4.73
C ARG A 77 15.18 -11.21 5.61
N ARG A 78 15.23 -11.57 6.88
CA ARG A 78 16.06 -10.93 7.89
C ARG A 78 17.51 -11.45 7.84
N ALA A 79 18.41 -10.75 8.49
CA ALA A 79 19.83 -11.11 8.53
C ALA A 79 20.11 -12.50 9.15
N ASP A 80 19.27 -12.97 10.06
CA ASP A 80 19.34 -14.30 10.65
C ASP A 80 18.73 -15.42 9.78
N GLY A 81 18.23 -15.07 8.58
CA GLY A 81 17.55 -15.96 7.63
C GLY A 81 16.08 -16.20 7.92
N SER A 82 15.54 -15.69 9.02
CA SER A 82 14.10 -15.76 9.31
C SER A 82 13.31 -14.87 8.35
N ILE A 83 11.99 -15.12 8.23
CA ILE A 83 11.09 -14.33 7.41
C ILE A 83 10.15 -13.56 8.32
N GLY A 84 10.15 -12.23 8.20
CA GLY A 84 9.29 -11.33 8.94
C GLY A 84 8.16 -10.75 8.10
N LEU A 85 7.00 -10.55 8.72
CA LEU A 85 5.88 -9.77 8.19
C LEU A 85 5.78 -8.45 8.97
N PHE A 86 5.45 -7.38 8.27
CA PHE A 86 5.28 -6.07 8.93
C PHE A 86 3.80 -5.76 9.10
N ARG A 87 3.29 -5.79 10.34
CA ARG A 87 1.93 -5.42 10.77
C ARG A 87 0.78 -6.08 9.95
N PRO A 88 0.81 -7.40 9.69
CA PRO A 88 -0.20 -8.08 8.87
C PRO A 88 -1.61 -8.02 9.48
N ASP A 89 -1.73 -7.91 10.80
CA ASP A 89 -2.96 -7.69 11.55
C ASP A 89 -3.67 -6.40 11.11
N GLN A 90 -2.92 -5.31 10.94
CA GLN A 90 -3.45 -4.03 10.49
C GLN A 90 -3.97 -4.12 9.03
N ASN A 91 -3.34 -4.95 8.19
CA ASN A 91 -3.84 -5.20 6.84
C ASN A 91 -5.17 -5.95 6.86
N MET A 92 -5.31 -6.98 7.69
CA MET A 92 -6.57 -7.74 7.79
C MET A 92 -7.70 -6.90 8.39
N ALA A 93 -7.41 -6.08 9.39
CA ALA A 93 -8.37 -5.12 9.93
C ALA A 93 -8.83 -4.12 8.86
N ARG A 94 -7.91 -3.55 8.06
CA ARG A 94 -8.25 -2.61 6.98
C ARG A 94 -8.98 -3.28 5.82
N LEU A 95 -8.67 -4.53 5.49
CA LEU A 95 -9.44 -5.32 4.53
C LEU A 95 -10.92 -5.39 4.97
N ASN A 96 -11.17 -5.64 6.26
CA ASN A 96 -12.53 -5.67 6.81
C ASN A 96 -13.23 -4.29 6.81
N VAL A 97 -12.51 -3.19 6.88
CA VAL A 97 -13.06 -1.84 6.64
C VAL A 97 -13.51 -1.69 5.19
N SER A 98 -12.72 -2.18 4.23
CA SER A 98 -13.09 -2.18 2.81
C SER A 98 -14.26 -3.11 2.54
N ASN A 99 -14.25 -4.31 3.11
CA ASN A 99 -15.32 -5.29 3.02
C ASN A 99 -16.66 -4.70 3.47
N ASP A 100 -16.69 -4.07 4.63
CA ASP A 100 -17.90 -3.45 5.19
C ASP A 100 -18.50 -2.42 4.22
N ARG A 101 -17.67 -1.53 3.65
CA ARG A 101 -18.12 -0.50 2.70
C ARG A 101 -18.63 -1.08 1.39
N LEU A 102 -18.08 -2.21 0.95
CA LEU A 102 -18.44 -2.86 -0.32
C LEU A 102 -19.49 -3.97 -0.17
N CYS A 103 -20.10 -4.13 1.02
CA CYS A 103 -21.04 -5.20 1.32
C CYS A 103 -20.43 -6.59 1.07
N ILE A 104 -19.14 -6.75 1.36
CA ILE A 104 -18.42 -8.02 1.37
C ILE A 104 -18.41 -8.57 2.80
N PRO A 105 -18.69 -9.86 3.03
CA PRO A 105 -18.62 -10.46 4.36
C PRO A 105 -17.22 -10.38 4.97
N LYS A 106 -17.14 -9.98 6.24
CA LYS A 106 -15.86 -9.87 6.97
C LYS A 106 -15.16 -11.21 7.07
N ILE A 107 -13.83 -11.18 7.04
CA ILE A 107 -12.95 -12.34 7.30
C ILE A 107 -12.54 -12.29 8.77
N ASP A 108 -12.36 -13.45 9.39
CA ASP A 108 -11.64 -13.55 10.67
C ASP A 108 -10.20 -13.07 10.47
N GLU A 109 -9.82 -11.98 11.15
CA GLU A 109 -8.53 -11.30 10.96
C GLU A 109 -7.36 -12.21 11.34
N ALA A 110 -7.49 -12.97 12.43
CA ALA A 110 -6.45 -13.90 12.87
C ALA A 110 -6.27 -15.04 11.86
N PHE A 111 -7.39 -15.53 11.28
CA PHE A 111 -7.34 -16.52 10.21
C PHE A 111 -6.72 -15.96 8.93
N GLY A 112 -7.02 -14.73 8.56
CA GLY A 112 -6.39 -14.06 7.40
C GLY A 112 -4.88 -13.94 7.56
N VAL A 113 -4.40 -13.58 8.74
CA VAL A 113 -2.95 -13.55 9.07
C VAL A 113 -2.33 -14.95 9.00
N GLU A 114 -3.03 -15.98 9.51
CA GLU A 114 -2.56 -17.36 9.43
C GLU A 114 -2.48 -17.87 7.99
N ALA A 115 -3.44 -17.52 7.14
CA ALA A 115 -3.43 -17.86 5.72
C ALA A 115 -2.21 -17.25 5.00
N ILE A 116 -1.89 -15.97 5.30
CA ILE A 116 -0.70 -15.30 4.78
C ILE A 116 0.56 -16.02 5.23
N LYS A 117 0.72 -16.29 6.53
CA LYS A 117 1.88 -16.98 7.09
C LYS A 117 2.08 -18.36 6.48
N THR A 118 0.99 -19.13 6.36
CA THR A 118 1.03 -20.49 5.80
C THR A 118 1.47 -20.46 4.34
N LEU A 119 0.93 -19.54 3.53
CA LEU A 119 1.32 -19.41 2.12
C LEU A 119 2.78 -18.97 1.97
N VAL A 120 3.23 -17.99 2.76
CA VAL A 120 4.64 -17.54 2.77
C VAL A 120 5.58 -18.69 3.17
N GLU A 121 5.22 -19.51 4.17
CA GLU A 121 6.02 -20.67 4.57
C GLU A 121 6.07 -21.74 3.48
N VAL A 122 4.97 -21.97 2.73
CA VAL A 122 4.95 -22.90 1.59
C VAL A 122 5.90 -22.46 0.48
N ASP A 123 5.96 -21.15 0.21
CA ASP A 123 6.76 -20.54 -0.85
C ASP A 123 7.98 -19.75 -0.32
N LYS A 124 8.47 -20.07 0.87
CA LYS A 124 9.54 -19.32 1.57
C LYS A 124 10.82 -19.13 0.76
N ASP A 125 11.12 -20.08 -0.15
CA ASP A 125 12.29 -19.99 -1.02
C ASP A 125 12.15 -18.94 -2.13
N TRP A 126 10.97 -18.32 -2.26
CA TRP A 126 10.72 -17.19 -3.15
C TRP A 126 10.95 -15.83 -2.49
N VAL A 127 11.17 -15.79 -1.17
CA VAL A 127 11.53 -14.55 -0.47
C VAL A 127 12.95 -14.17 -0.86
N PRO A 128 13.17 -13.03 -1.55
CA PRO A 128 14.49 -12.65 -2.04
C PRO A 128 15.49 -12.42 -0.90
N HIS A 129 16.80 -12.42 -1.25
CA HIS A 129 17.91 -12.28 -0.31
C HIS A 129 18.59 -10.91 -0.39
N SER A 130 18.53 -10.25 -1.55
CA SER A 130 19.24 -8.99 -1.78
C SER A 130 18.60 -7.84 -1.00
N GLU A 131 19.44 -6.93 -0.52
CA GLU A 131 19.00 -5.71 0.13
C GLU A 131 18.04 -4.91 -0.77
N GLY A 132 16.99 -4.30 -0.18
CA GLY A 132 15.95 -3.56 -0.91
C GLY A 132 14.90 -4.43 -1.59
N THR A 133 15.06 -5.77 -1.62
CA THR A 133 14.08 -6.70 -2.18
C THR A 133 13.12 -7.22 -1.11
N SER A 134 12.00 -7.79 -1.53
CA SER A 134 11.00 -8.38 -0.61
C SER A 134 10.05 -9.30 -1.37
N LEU A 135 9.27 -10.09 -0.64
CA LEU A 135 8.14 -10.81 -1.22
C LEU A 135 6.86 -10.00 -1.01
N TYR A 136 6.30 -9.48 -2.08
CA TYR A 136 5.03 -8.75 -2.05
C TYR A 136 3.86 -9.73 -1.95
N ILE A 137 2.95 -9.48 -1.03
CA ILE A 137 1.78 -10.29 -0.73
C ILE A 137 0.55 -9.50 -1.14
N ARG A 138 -0.31 -10.08 -1.98
CA ARG A 138 -1.53 -9.49 -2.49
C ARG A 138 -2.75 -10.32 -2.09
N PRO A 139 -3.33 -10.07 -0.90
CA PRO A 139 -4.69 -10.53 -0.60
C PRO A 139 -5.71 -9.71 -1.38
N TYR A 140 -6.77 -10.36 -1.89
CA TYR A 140 -7.88 -9.66 -2.55
C TYR A 140 -9.15 -10.51 -2.53
N ILE A 141 -10.30 -9.83 -2.53
CA ILE A 141 -11.62 -10.45 -2.57
C ILE A 141 -12.37 -9.91 -3.77
N PHE A 142 -13.14 -10.76 -4.44
CA PHE A 142 -13.96 -10.35 -5.54
C PHE A 142 -15.21 -11.21 -5.71
N ALA A 143 -16.28 -10.59 -6.21
CA ALA A 143 -17.58 -11.20 -6.46
C ALA A 143 -17.55 -12.08 -7.71
N ILE A 144 -18.12 -13.29 -7.61
CA ILE A 144 -18.16 -14.26 -8.71
C ILE A 144 -19.58 -14.64 -9.15
N ASP A 145 -20.62 -14.05 -8.57
CA ASP A 145 -22.01 -14.30 -8.99
C ASP A 145 -22.16 -14.08 -10.51
N PRO A 146 -22.70 -15.07 -11.25
CA PRO A 146 -22.90 -14.95 -12.69
C PRO A 146 -24.23 -14.24 -12.99
N MET A 147 -24.26 -12.91 -12.84
CA MET A 147 -25.49 -12.14 -12.94
C MET A 147 -25.27 -10.74 -13.53
N VAL A 148 -26.20 -10.31 -14.39
CA VAL A 148 -26.33 -8.94 -14.87
C VAL A 148 -27.38 -8.22 -14.02
N GLY A 149 -26.98 -7.78 -12.84
CA GLY A 149 -27.83 -7.06 -11.88
C GLY A 149 -27.02 -6.65 -10.67
N VAL A 150 -27.19 -5.40 -10.20
CA VAL A 150 -26.44 -4.86 -9.05
C VAL A 150 -27.07 -5.30 -7.75
N HIS A 151 -26.35 -6.08 -6.97
CA HIS A 151 -26.69 -6.46 -5.60
C HIS A 151 -25.42 -6.83 -4.82
N PRO A 152 -25.42 -6.86 -3.50
CA PRO A 152 -24.34 -7.47 -2.73
C PRO A 152 -24.12 -8.93 -3.14
N ALA A 153 -22.89 -9.30 -3.47
CA ALA A 153 -22.60 -10.65 -3.94
C ALA A 153 -22.90 -11.71 -2.88
N LYS A 154 -23.34 -12.87 -3.36
CA LYS A 154 -23.64 -14.07 -2.55
C LYS A 154 -22.54 -15.11 -2.66
N HIS A 155 -21.69 -15.00 -3.69
CA HIS A 155 -20.56 -15.87 -3.95
C HIS A 155 -19.32 -15.04 -4.20
N LEU A 156 -18.26 -15.27 -3.40
CA LEU A 156 -17.00 -14.54 -3.50
C LEU A 156 -15.80 -15.48 -3.40
N LEU A 157 -14.67 -15.03 -3.90
CA LEU A 157 -13.38 -15.65 -3.66
C LEU A 157 -12.47 -14.69 -2.89
N PHE A 158 -11.85 -15.21 -1.83
CA PHE A 158 -10.68 -14.61 -1.19
C PHE A 158 -9.44 -15.31 -1.69
N VAL A 159 -8.53 -14.56 -2.29
CA VAL A 159 -7.31 -15.07 -2.92
C VAL A 159 -6.11 -14.33 -2.37
N ILE A 160 -4.99 -15.05 -2.17
CA ILE A 160 -3.69 -14.43 -1.85
C ILE A 160 -2.67 -14.94 -2.87
N ILE A 161 -1.98 -14.02 -3.52
CA ILE A 161 -0.86 -14.31 -4.42
C ILE A 161 0.41 -13.63 -3.93
N LEU A 162 1.57 -14.19 -4.29
CA LEU A 162 2.88 -13.73 -3.87
C LEU A 162 3.74 -13.37 -5.08
N SER A 163 4.54 -12.31 -4.96
CA SER A 163 5.43 -11.84 -6.02
C SER A 163 6.77 -11.37 -5.42
N PRO A 164 7.92 -11.94 -5.77
CA PRO A 164 9.20 -11.37 -5.43
C PRO A 164 9.36 -10.02 -6.15
N VAL A 165 9.75 -8.98 -5.42
CA VAL A 165 9.84 -7.60 -5.92
C VAL A 165 11.17 -6.95 -5.53
N GLY A 166 11.67 -6.09 -6.41
CA GLY A 166 12.77 -5.17 -6.17
C GLY A 166 12.30 -3.82 -5.63
N ALA A 167 13.10 -2.79 -5.82
CA ALA A 167 12.71 -1.42 -5.52
C ALA A 167 11.50 -0.99 -6.36
N TYR A 168 10.63 -0.15 -5.78
CA TYR A 168 9.42 0.31 -6.47
C TYR A 168 9.74 1.26 -7.64
N TYR A 169 10.75 2.10 -7.49
CA TYR A 169 11.26 2.96 -8.54
C TYR A 169 12.62 2.43 -9.03
N ASP A 170 12.85 2.45 -10.34
CA ASP A 170 14.10 1.97 -10.96
C ASP A 170 15.34 2.73 -10.46
N ASN A 171 15.18 4.01 -10.09
CA ASN A 171 16.24 4.88 -9.55
C ASN A 171 16.40 4.80 -8.04
N GLY A 172 15.74 3.86 -7.34
CA GLY A 172 15.77 3.72 -5.89
C GLY A 172 15.08 4.90 -5.18
N LEU A 173 15.64 5.34 -4.03
CA LEU A 173 15.12 6.47 -3.25
C LEU A 173 15.56 7.81 -3.91
N ALA A 174 14.94 8.17 -5.03
CA ALA A 174 15.16 9.44 -5.71
C ALA A 174 13.93 10.34 -5.63
N PRO A 175 14.08 11.67 -5.49
CA PRO A 175 12.96 12.59 -5.47
C PRO A 175 12.20 12.57 -6.80
N VAL A 176 10.88 12.53 -6.74
CA VAL A 176 10.01 12.53 -7.90
C VAL A 176 9.36 13.90 -8.12
N LYS A 177 8.93 14.14 -9.36
CA LYS A 177 8.13 15.31 -9.72
C LYS A 177 6.65 14.94 -9.71
N ILE A 178 5.83 15.79 -9.12
CA ILE A 178 4.41 15.57 -8.89
C ILE A 178 3.60 16.71 -9.51
N TYR A 179 2.56 16.33 -10.25
CA TYR A 179 1.57 17.28 -10.80
C TYR A 179 0.39 17.40 -9.85
N VAL A 180 -0.02 18.61 -9.48
CA VAL A 180 -1.25 18.85 -8.71
C VAL A 180 -2.44 18.76 -9.65
N GLU A 181 -3.31 17.78 -9.43
CA GLU A 181 -4.43 17.50 -10.29
C GLU A 181 -5.62 18.41 -9.96
N GLU A 182 -6.02 19.24 -10.93
CA GLU A 182 -7.08 20.25 -10.75
C GLU A 182 -8.40 19.84 -11.41
N HIS A 183 -8.38 18.86 -12.33
CA HIS A 183 -9.54 18.45 -13.11
C HIS A 183 -10.18 17.17 -12.61
N TYR A 184 -9.41 16.09 -12.55
CA TYR A 184 -9.89 14.79 -12.10
C TYR A 184 -9.90 14.69 -10.57
N VAL A 185 -10.77 13.83 -10.04
CA VAL A 185 -10.82 13.51 -8.59
C VAL A 185 -10.68 12.02 -8.35
N ARG A 186 -10.00 11.67 -7.29
CA ARG A 186 -9.84 10.29 -6.86
C ARG A 186 -11.01 9.83 -5.97
N ALA A 187 -11.49 10.70 -5.10
CA ALA A 187 -12.48 10.39 -4.07
C ALA A 187 -13.29 11.61 -3.67
N VAL A 188 -14.43 11.33 -3.04
CA VAL A 188 -15.28 12.34 -2.37
C VAL A 188 -15.75 11.80 -1.02
N THR A 189 -16.11 12.69 -0.09
CA THR A 189 -16.74 12.31 1.18
C THR A 189 -18.01 11.49 0.94
N GLY A 190 -18.17 10.38 1.67
CA GLY A 190 -19.26 9.42 1.46
C GLY A 190 -19.03 8.42 0.33
N GLY A 191 -17.96 8.57 -0.46
CA GLY A 191 -17.52 7.62 -1.48
C GLY A 191 -16.78 6.43 -0.90
N THR A 192 -15.85 5.86 -1.68
CA THR A 192 -15.05 4.68 -1.33
C THR A 192 -13.58 5.01 -1.03
N GLY A 193 -13.21 6.30 -1.01
CA GLY A 193 -11.81 6.75 -0.94
C GLY A 193 -11.02 6.27 0.27
N PHE A 194 -11.70 6.03 1.40
CA PHE A 194 -11.09 5.50 2.63
C PHE A 194 -10.86 3.98 2.60
N THR A 195 -11.34 3.29 1.57
CA THR A 195 -11.20 1.85 1.39
C THR A 195 -10.17 1.51 0.32
N LYS A 196 -9.76 0.25 0.29
CA LYS A 196 -8.87 -0.27 -0.75
C LYS A 196 -9.66 -0.99 -1.86
N ALA A 197 -10.77 -0.35 -2.29
CA ALA A 197 -11.62 -0.83 -3.38
C ALA A 197 -10.90 -0.76 -4.74
N ALA A 198 -11.07 -1.76 -5.59
CA ALA A 198 -10.48 -1.81 -6.93
C ALA A 198 -10.86 -0.60 -7.79
N ALA A 199 -12.10 -0.11 -7.66
CA ALA A 199 -12.61 1.05 -8.39
C ALA A 199 -11.81 2.34 -8.11
N ASN A 200 -11.27 2.55 -6.91
CA ASN A 200 -10.45 3.71 -6.58
C ASN A 200 -9.16 3.78 -7.41
N TYR A 201 -8.69 2.65 -7.91
CA TYR A 201 -7.48 2.55 -8.73
C TYR A 201 -7.80 2.75 -10.22
N ALA A 202 -8.92 2.22 -10.68
CA ALA A 202 -9.37 2.43 -12.05
C ALA A 202 -9.63 3.92 -12.35
N ILE A 203 -10.25 4.64 -11.42
CA ILE A 203 -10.56 6.08 -11.58
C ILE A 203 -9.29 6.96 -11.64
N SER A 204 -8.16 6.51 -11.11
CA SER A 204 -6.92 7.28 -11.09
C SER A 204 -6.12 7.22 -12.40
N MET A 205 -6.40 6.25 -13.30
CA MET A 205 -5.56 5.95 -14.45
C MET A 205 -5.44 7.14 -15.42
N LYS A 206 -6.53 7.84 -15.71
CA LYS A 206 -6.49 8.93 -16.70
C LYS A 206 -5.66 10.13 -16.25
N ALA A 207 -5.80 10.53 -15.00
CA ALA A 207 -4.99 11.61 -14.44
C ALA A 207 -3.50 11.24 -14.41
N GLN A 208 -3.21 9.99 -14.05
CA GLN A 208 -1.84 9.48 -14.05
C GLN A 208 -1.22 9.51 -15.45
N GLU A 209 -1.92 9.01 -16.46
CA GLU A 209 -1.48 9.05 -17.87
C GLU A 209 -1.15 10.48 -18.32
N VAL A 210 -2.07 11.44 -18.05
CA VAL A 210 -1.87 12.86 -18.41
C VAL A 210 -0.67 13.48 -17.71
N ALA A 211 -0.43 13.12 -16.45
CA ALA A 211 0.75 13.58 -15.69
C ALA A 211 2.05 13.00 -16.27
N GLU A 212 2.08 11.70 -16.59
CA GLU A 212 3.22 11.03 -17.20
C GLU A 212 3.59 11.62 -18.57
N GLU A 213 2.61 11.93 -19.41
CA GLU A 213 2.81 12.62 -20.71
C GLU A 213 3.50 13.98 -20.54
N GLN A 214 3.33 14.64 -19.39
CA GLN A 214 3.96 15.90 -19.03
C GLN A 214 5.29 15.73 -18.29
N GLY A 215 5.76 14.50 -18.06
CA GLY A 215 7.02 14.19 -17.38
C GLY A 215 6.93 14.18 -15.85
N TYR A 216 5.73 14.06 -15.27
CA TYR A 216 5.51 13.89 -13.82
C TYR A 216 5.33 12.44 -13.47
N ALA A 217 5.91 12.01 -12.36
CA ALA A 217 5.84 10.61 -11.94
C ALA A 217 4.45 10.22 -11.43
N GLN A 218 3.74 11.16 -10.78
CA GLN A 218 2.40 10.95 -10.21
C GLN A 218 1.66 12.27 -10.05
N VAL A 219 0.41 12.18 -9.58
CA VAL A 219 -0.45 13.34 -9.28
C VAL A 219 -0.62 13.54 -7.77
N LEU A 220 -0.73 14.79 -7.32
CA LEU A 220 -1.24 15.16 -6.01
C LEU A 220 -2.73 15.42 -6.15
N TRP A 221 -3.53 14.65 -5.42
CA TRP A 221 -4.98 14.73 -5.49
C TRP A 221 -5.52 15.83 -4.57
N LEU A 222 -6.45 16.62 -5.11
CA LEU A 222 -7.25 17.56 -4.35
C LEU A 222 -8.64 16.98 -4.07
N ASP A 223 -9.28 17.46 -3.01
CA ASP A 223 -10.64 17.06 -2.64
C ASP A 223 -11.65 17.26 -3.78
N GLY A 224 -12.61 16.36 -3.88
CA GLY A 224 -13.57 16.34 -4.99
C GLY A 224 -14.65 17.43 -4.97
N VAL A 225 -14.74 18.24 -3.91
CA VAL A 225 -15.79 19.26 -3.74
C VAL A 225 -15.25 20.67 -3.98
N HIS A 226 -14.18 21.04 -3.25
CA HIS A 226 -13.65 22.39 -3.26
C HIS A 226 -12.41 22.55 -4.14
N ARG A 227 -11.76 21.43 -4.53
CA ARG A 227 -10.48 21.41 -5.25
C ARG A 227 -9.39 22.21 -4.56
N LYS A 228 -9.37 22.14 -3.24
CA LYS A 228 -8.60 22.99 -2.37
C LYS A 228 -7.78 22.21 -1.33
N TYR A 229 -8.37 21.18 -0.77
CA TYR A 229 -7.76 20.37 0.26
C TYR A 229 -7.02 19.18 -0.35
N ILE A 230 -5.81 18.95 0.13
CA ILE A 230 -4.97 17.85 -0.34
C ILE A 230 -5.49 16.53 0.25
N ASP A 231 -5.56 15.49 -0.57
CA ASP A 231 -5.93 14.14 -0.16
C ASP A 231 -4.71 13.20 -0.13
N GLU A 232 -4.22 12.80 -1.29
CA GLU A 232 -3.16 11.80 -1.44
C GLU A 232 -2.23 12.14 -2.59
N VAL A 233 -1.07 11.49 -2.69
CA VAL A 233 -0.17 11.55 -3.84
C VAL A 233 -0.12 10.20 -4.56
N GLY A 234 -0.60 10.17 -5.80
CA GLY A 234 -0.76 8.92 -6.55
C GLY A 234 -1.62 7.91 -5.79
N ALA A 235 -1.04 6.76 -5.41
CA ALA A 235 -1.65 5.73 -4.58
C ALA A 235 -1.03 5.68 -3.17
N MET A 236 -0.50 6.80 -2.66
CA MET A 236 0.19 6.91 -1.37
C MET A 236 -0.41 8.04 -0.53
N ASN A 237 -0.32 7.92 0.81
CA ASN A 237 -0.52 9.06 1.69
C ASN A 237 0.64 10.06 1.53
N VAL A 238 0.42 11.32 1.87
CA VAL A 238 1.41 12.38 1.68
C VAL A 238 1.70 13.11 2.99
N PHE A 239 2.94 13.55 3.12
CA PHE A 239 3.45 14.34 4.24
C PHE A 239 4.17 15.57 3.70
N PHE A 240 4.10 16.67 4.43
CA PHE A 240 4.81 17.90 4.15
C PHE A 240 5.53 18.36 5.39
N VAL A 241 6.70 18.94 5.23
CA VAL A 241 7.44 19.60 6.31
C VAL A 241 7.41 21.09 6.03
N VAL A 242 6.79 21.84 6.92
CA VAL A 242 6.62 23.29 6.79
C VAL A 242 7.05 23.94 8.10
N ASP A 243 8.06 24.81 8.02
CA ASP A 243 8.64 25.53 9.18
C ASP A 243 9.01 24.54 10.31
N GLY A 244 9.61 23.37 9.94
CA GLY A 244 10.02 22.31 10.86
C GLY A 244 8.88 21.43 11.43
N GLU A 245 7.61 21.70 11.11
CA GLU A 245 6.47 20.87 11.49
C GLU A 245 6.13 19.87 10.38
N VAL A 246 5.94 18.60 10.73
CA VAL A 246 5.44 17.58 9.81
C VAL A 246 3.91 17.60 9.83
N ILE A 247 3.29 17.80 8.66
CA ILE A 247 1.85 17.82 8.50
C ILE A 247 1.40 16.77 7.49
N THR A 248 0.26 16.13 7.73
CA THR A 248 -0.34 15.16 6.82
C THR A 248 -1.87 15.32 6.81
N PRO A 249 -2.54 15.11 5.67
CA PRO A 249 -4.00 15.21 5.61
C PRO A 249 -4.69 14.32 6.62
N SER A 250 -5.72 14.88 7.33
CA SER A 250 -6.56 14.13 8.26
C SER A 250 -7.40 13.08 7.54
N LEU A 251 -7.70 11.97 8.22
CA LEU A 251 -8.63 10.94 7.74
C LEU A 251 -10.10 11.30 7.97
N ASP A 252 -10.40 12.37 8.71
CA ASP A 252 -11.76 12.70 9.19
C ASP A 252 -12.77 12.96 8.06
N ARG A 253 -12.29 13.40 6.88
CA ARG A 253 -13.16 13.59 5.70
C ARG A 253 -13.66 12.28 5.07
N GLY A 254 -13.10 11.13 5.45
CA GLY A 254 -13.51 9.82 4.94
C GLY A 254 -13.24 9.59 3.45
N CYS A 255 -12.29 10.31 2.85
CA CYS A 255 -11.89 10.17 1.44
C CYS A 255 -10.44 9.71 1.25
N ILE A 256 -9.67 9.58 2.33
CA ILE A 256 -8.27 9.19 2.33
C ILE A 256 -8.10 7.80 2.92
N LEU A 257 -7.28 6.95 2.29
CA LEU A 257 -6.98 5.62 2.82
C LEU A 257 -6.13 5.72 4.10
N GLY A 258 -6.57 5.05 5.16
CA GLY A 258 -5.79 4.91 6.41
C GLY A 258 -4.57 4.01 6.17
N GLY A 259 -3.46 4.61 5.69
CA GLY A 259 -2.25 3.87 5.35
C GLY A 259 -1.56 3.27 6.58
N ILE A 260 -1.18 1.98 6.51
CA ILE A 260 -0.43 1.32 7.58
C ILE A 260 0.99 1.92 7.66
N THR A 261 1.61 2.18 6.51
CA THR A 261 2.87 2.92 6.44
C THR A 261 2.71 4.34 6.98
N ARG A 262 1.61 5.06 6.63
CA ARG A 262 1.30 6.38 7.20
C ARG A 262 1.26 6.36 8.73
N LYS A 263 0.52 5.41 9.31
CA LYS A 263 0.44 5.24 10.77
C LYS A 263 1.82 5.02 11.38
N SER A 264 2.61 4.13 10.79
CA SER A 264 3.97 3.85 11.24
C SER A 264 4.89 5.08 11.13
N CYS A 265 4.78 5.86 10.04
CA CYS A 265 5.51 7.12 9.87
C CYS A 265 5.18 8.14 10.97
N ILE A 266 3.88 8.33 11.28
CA ILE A 266 3.44 9.24 12.33
C ILE A 266 4.01 8.82 13.71
N GLU A 267 3.91 7.54 14.03
CA GLU A 267 4.42 6.98 15.29
C GLU A 267 5.94 7.18 15.40
N LEU A 268 6.70 6.84 14.34
CA LEU A 268 8.15 7.02 14.31
C LEU A 268 8.58 8.48 14.39
N LEU A 269 7.96 9.36 13.61
CA LEU A 269 8.28 10.80 13.63
C LEU A 269 8.06 11.41 15.01
N ARG A 270 6.95 11.07 15.67
CA ARG A 270 6.68 11.51 17.05
C ARG A 270 7.71 10.95 18.02
N HIS A 271 8.10 9.68 17.88
CA HIS A 271 9.16 9.07 18.68
C HIS A 271 10.52 9.75 18.46
N MET A 272 10.81 10.19 17.26
CA MET A 272 12.02 10.96 16.92
C MET A 272 11.98 12.41 17.42
N GLY A 273 10.90 12.85 18.06
CA GLY A 273 10.73 14.20 18.61
C GLY A 273 10.20 15.25 17.63
N TYR A 274 9.75 14.85 16.44
CA TYR A 274 9.12 15.80 15.52
C TYR A 274 7.69 16.11 15.93
N LYS A 275 7.27 17.36 15.76
CA LYS A 275 5.87 17.74 15.85
C LYS A 275 5.14 17.21 14.61
N VAL A 276 4.13 16.36 14.80
CA VAL A 276 3.34 15.78 13.71
C VAL A 276 1.87 16.13 13.91
N THR A 277 1.30 16.84 12.94
CA THR A 277 -0.09 17.29 12.96
C THR A 277 -0.89 16.64 11.81
N GLU A 278 -2.00 16.03 12.17
CA GLU A 278 -2.98 15.48 11.23
C GLU A 278 -4.13 16.49 11.10
N ARG A 279 -4.28 17.12 9.94
CA ARG A 279 -5.29 18.15 9.69
C ARG A 279 -5.58 18.30 8.20
N ASP A 280 -6.61 19.03 7.86
CA ASP A 280 -6.81 19.49 6.49
C ASP A 280 -5.70 20.47 6.09
N ILE A 281 -5.22 20.33 4.85
CA ILE A 281 -4.14 21.13 4.27
C ILE A 281 -4.63 21.70 2.96
N GLU A 282 -4.62 23.03 2.83
CA GLU A 282 -4.97 23.69 1.58
C GLU A 282 -3.74 23.77 0.67
N ILE A 283 -3.92 23.52 -0.63
CA ILE A 283 -2.82 23.68 -1.59
C ILE A 283 -2.27 25.09 -1.59
N GLY A 284 -3.11 26.12 -1.37
CA GLY A 284 -2.69 27.51 -1.23
C GLY A 284 -1.80 27.76 -0.02
N GLU A 285 -1.92 26.99 1.06
CA GLU A 285 -1.02 27.05 2.21
C GLU A 285 0.40 26.61 1.83
N LEU A 286 0.54 25.53 1.06
CA LEU A 286 1.85 25.08 0.58
C LEU A 286 2.49 26.08 -0.40
N VAL A 287 1.69 26.67 -1.28
CA VAL A 287 2.14 27.73 -2.19
C VAL A 287 2.71 28.91 -1.39
N LYS A 288 1.99 29.36 -0.36
CA LYS A 288 2.44 30.45 0.51
C LYS A 288 3.71 30.07 1.27
N ALA A 289 3.76 28.86 1.85
CA ALA A 289 4.95 28.37 2.57
C ALA A 289 6.18 28.33 1.65
N TYR A 290 6.00 27.92 0.40
CA TYR A 290 7.07 27.94 -0.61
C TYR A 290 7.56 29.36 -0.89
N ASP A 291 6.66 30.33 -1.10
CA ASP A 291 7.02 31.73 -1.36
C ASP A 291 7.72 32.39 -0.17
N GLU A 292 7.43 31.94 1.05
CA GLU A 292 8.07 32.38 2.28
C GLU A 292 9.39 31.63 2.59
N GLY A 293 9.79 30.65 1.77
CA GLY A 293 10.97 29.81 2.01
C GLY A 293 10.87 28.90 3.22
N LYS A 294 9.63 28.46 3.57
CA LYS A 294 9.32 27.62 4.73
C LYS A 294 8.85 26.21 4.35
N PHE A 295 8.86 25.86 3.09
CA PHE A 295 8.47 24.52 2.61
C PHE A 295 9.72 23.66 2.49
N ASP A 296 10.01 22.89 3.55
CA ASP A 296 11.27 22.19 3.74
C ASP A 296 11.34 20.86 2.99
N GLU A 297 10.32 20.01 3.15
CA GLU A 297 10.26 18.66 2.53
C GLU A 297 8.83 18.28 2.15
N ALA A 298 8.71 17.33 1.22
CA ALA A 298 7.49 16.60 0.95
C ALA A 298 7.81 15.14 0.60
N PHE A 299 6.96 14.20 1.00
CA PHE A 299 7.11 12.79 0.64
C PHE A 299 5.79 12.02 0.69
N GLY A 300 5.67 11.03 -0.18
CA GLY A 300 4.63 10.02 -0.15
C GLY A 300 5.02 8.85 0.77
N SER A 301 4.03 8.14 1.32
CA SER A 301 4.23 6.92 2.08
C SER A 301 3.28 5.81 1.65
N GLY A 302 3.80 4.58 1.45
CA GLY A 302 3.01 3.43 1.04
C GLY A 302 3.79 2.12 1.12
N THR A 303 3.10 0.98 1.08
CA THR A 303 3.74 -0.34 1.21
C THR A 303 4.78 -0.60 0.10
N ALA A 304 4.50 -0.19 -1.13
CA ALA A 304 5.37 -0.47 -2.27
C ALA A 304 6.66 0.35 -2.20
N ALA A 305 6.55 1.69 -2.14
CA ALA A 305 7.67 2.62 -2.15
C ALA A 305 8.31 2.84 -0.77
N VAL A 306 7.63 2.45 0.32
CA VAL A 306 7.94 2.79 1.72
C VAL A 306 7.84 4.31 1.92
N ILE A 307 8.85 5.07 1.51
CA ILE A 307 8.88 6.54 1.43
C ILE A 307 9.23 6.92 -0.01
N SER A 308 8.55 7.92 -0.54
CA SER A 308 8.81 8.49 -1.87
C SER A 308 9.04 10.00 -1.75
N PRO A 309 10.27 10.47 -1.70
CA PRO A 309 10.58 11.91 -1.61
C PRO A 309 10.02 12.66 -2.82
N ILE A 310 9.51 13.87 -2.60
CA ILE A 310 8.99 14.76 -3.65
C ILE A 310 9.95 15.93 -3.80
N GLY A 311 10.56 16.06 -4.99
CA GLY A 311 11.50 17.13 -5.28
C GLY A 311 10.86 18.34 -5.97
N GLU A 312 9.67 18.17 -6.57
CA GLU A 312 8.95 19.24 -7.25
C GLU A 312 7.44 19.00 -7.20
N LEU A 313 6.69 20.07 -6.90
CA LEU A 313 5.24 20.13 -7.11
C LEU A 313 4.94 21.18 -8.18
N LYS A 314 4.16 20.82 -9.21
CA LYS A 314 3.60 21.78 -10.16
C LYS A 314 2.12 22.03 -9.89
N TYR A 315 1.75 23.28 -9.63
CA TYR A 315 0.35 23.70 -9.44
C TYR A 315 0.03 24.88 -10.39
N GLY A 316 -0.89 24.65 -11.33
CA GLY A 316 -1.09 25.59 -12.43
C GLY A 316 0.24 25.84 -13.19
N ASP A 317 0.65 27.09 -13.32
CA ASP A 317 1.93 27.47 -13.93
C ASP A 317 3.09 27.55 -12.90
N LYS A 318 2.81 27.32 -11.63
CA LYS A 318 3.81 27.44 -10.57
C LYS A 318 4.57 26.13 -10.34
N HIS A 319 5.88 26.21 -10.47
CA HIS A 319 6.80 25.13 -10.11
C HIS A 319 7.41 25.39 -8.73
N MET A 320 7.16 24.49 -7.80
CA MET A 320 7.71 24.53 -6.44
C MET A 320 8.79 23.45 -6.31
N VAL A 321 10.06 23.87 -6.43
CA VAL A 321 11.21 22.98 -6.23
C VAL A 321 11.49 22.90 -4.74
N ILE A 322 11.37 21.72 -4.15
CA ILE A 322 11.47 21.48 -2.73
C ILE A 322 12.87 20.96 -2.41
N ASN A 323 13.54 21.53 -1.40
CA ASN A 323 14.88 21.13 -0.97
C ASN A 323 15.89 21.00 -2.13
N ASP A 324 15.92 21.97 -3.06
CA ASP A 324 16.76 21.93 -4.28
C ASP A 324 16.61 20.66 -5.12
N GLY A 325 15.45 20.00 -5.07
CA GLY A 325 15.20 18.72 -5.73
C GLY A 325 15.95 17.54 -5.12
N LYS A 326 16.41 17.64 -3.88
CA LYS A 326 17.15 16.61 -3.15
C LYS A 326 16.24 15.91 -2.14
N ILE A 327 16.66 14.72 -1.67
CA ILE A 327 16.02 14.02 -0.57
C ILE A 327 16.18 14.87 0.70
N GLY A 328 15.08 15.08 1.42
CA GLY A 328 15.11 15.77 2.69
C GLY A 328 15.65 14.90 3.83
N PRO A 329 16.26 15.49 4.86
CA PRO A 329 16.85 14.75 5.98
C PRO A 329 15.79 13.96 6.79
N ILE A 330 14.56 14.45 6.91
CA ILE A 330 13.48 13.75 7.60
C ILE A 330 13.02 12.54 6.78
N SER A 331 12.80 12.72 5.47
CA SER A 331 12.42 11.64 4.55
C SER A 331 13.47 10.52 4.54
N GLN A 332 14.76 10.88 4.47
CA GLN A 332 15.86 9.89 4.49
C GLN A 332 15.90 9.14 5.81
N LYS A 333 15.90 9.85 6.94
CA LYS A 333 15.95 9.24 8.27
C LYS A 333 14.76 8.32 8.53
N LEU A 334 13.57 8.74 8.08
CA LEU A 334 12.36 7.93 8.22
C LEU A 334 12.41 6.66 7.36
N TYR A 335 12.91 6.77 6.12
CA TYR A 335 13.13 5.62 5.24
C TYR A 335 14.09 4.61 5.87
N ASP A 336 15.27 5.06 6.30
CA ASP A 336 16.30 4.20 6.88
C ASP A 336 15.80 3.49 8.16
N THR A 337 15.07 4.23 9.01
CA THR A 337 14.52 3.66 10.25
C THR A 337 13.43 2.63 9.97
N LEU A 338 12.48 2.95 9.09
CA LEU A 338 11.36 2.07 8.80
C LEU A 338 11.81 0.80 8.07
N THR A 339 12.72 0.92 7.10
CA THR A 339 13.31 -0.23 6.42
C THR A 339 14.16 -1.06 7.38
N GLY A 340 14.96 -0.41 8.24
CA GLY A 340 15.71 -1.09 9.30
C GLY A 340 14.81 -1.97 10.19
N ILE A 341 13.65 -1.46 10.61
CA ILE A 341 12.66 -2.24 11.38
C ILE A 341 12.10 -3.40 10.54
N GLN A 342 11.78 -3.17 9.27
CA GLN A 342 11.21 -4.20 8.38
C GLN A 342 12.17 -5.36 8.13
N TRP A 343 13.46 -5.09 7.99
CA TRP A 343 14.51 -6.12 7.81
C TRP A 343 15.16 -6.57 9.12
N ASP A 344 14.75 -6.03 10.28
CA ASP A 344 15.38 -6.28 11.59
C ASP A 344 16.91 -6.06 11.54
N CYS A 345 17.33 -5.06 10.76
CA CYS A 345 18.72 -4.63 10.69
C CYS A 345 19.00 -3.60 11.77
N PRO A 346 20.05 -3.75 12.60
CA PRO A 346 20.45 -2.71 13.53
C PRO A 346 20.83 -1.46 12.73
N THR A 347 20.02 -0.40 12.82
CA THR A 347 20.39 0.90 12.25
C THR A 347 21.62 1.40 13.00
N SER A 348 22.68 1.71 12.28
CA SER A 348 23.85 2.37 12.83
C SER A 348 23.41 3.75 13.38
N SER A 349 23.40 3.88 14.68
CA SER A 349 23.05 5.03 15.53
C SER A 349 21.55 5.21 15.85
N ALA A 350 21.18 4.74 17.08
CA ALA A 350 20.01 5.17 17.88
C ALA A 350 18.60 4.88 17.30
N GLY A 351 18.30 3.61 17.08
CA GLY A 351 16.93 3.11 17.13
C GLY A 351 16.64 2.54 18.54
N PRO A 352 15.38 2.47 18.99
CA PRO A 352 15.05 1.95 20.29
C PRO A 352 15.53 0.52 20.43
N SER A 353 16.40 0.28 21.43
CA SER A 353 16.74 -1.05 21.91
C SER A 353 15.45 -1.78 22.28
N ARG A 354 15.34 -3.07 21.94
CA ARG A 354 14.30 -3.95 22.50
C ARG A 354 14.22 -3.68 24.00
N SER A 355 13.04 -3.31 24.49
CA SER A 355 12.84 -3.35 25.93
C SER A 355 13.02 -4.80 26.37
N THR A 356 13.71 -5.01 27.48
CA THR A 356 13.98 -6.32 28.06
C THR A 356 12.71 -7.04 28.53
N ASP A 357 11.54 -6.44 28.35
CA ASP A 357 10.25 -6.90 28.87
C ASP A 357 9.31 -7.50 27.82
N GLY A 358 9.82 -7.85 26.62
CA GLY A 358 9.10 -8.73 25.68
C GLY A 358 7.90 -8.12 24.97
N GLU A 359 7.54 -6.86 25.20
CA GLU A 359 6.53 -6.15 24.43
C GLU A 359 7.17 -5.48 23.21
N ALA A 360 6.89 -6.03 22.02
CA ALA A 360 7.27 -5.39 20.77
C ALA A 360 6.49 -4.09 20.62
N LEU A 361 7.18 -2.95 20.51
CA LEU A 361 6.59 -1.62 20.27
C LEU A 361 5.92 -1.46 18.91
N PHE A 362 5.88 -2.54 18.06
CA PHE A 362 5.18 -2.57 16.77
C PHE A 362 4.69 -3.99 16.43
#